data_8f671b45a5f9a2d825cdd417b2de18de
#
_entry.id   8f671b45a5f9a2d825cdd417b2de18de
#
_cell.length_a   1.000
_cell.length_b   1.000
_cell.length_c   1.000
_cell.angle_alpha   90.00
_cell.angle_beta   90.00
_cell.angle_gamma   90.00
#
_symmetry.space_group_name_H-M   'P 1'
#
loop_
_entity.id
_entity.type
_entity.pdbx_description
1 polymer ?
#
loop_
_entity_poly.entity_id
_entity_poly.type
_entity_poly.pdbx_seq_one_letter_code
_entity_poly.pdbx_strand_id
1 'polypeptide(L)'
;RYELPQLEDKLQSFITNNPTSRLLIKEFPPSTITPSQLGAFIKKIQQNGVELDAIVLDYVNLMHSPMGNNSYERVKIATEQVRALSYQYNCPVITATQLNRSGYDKEDPSLDTIGESMGLAMGADAIFSVFQKEEDRDLDIIRMGVMKNRFGPNHGTSEFSIHYPTLTISDGDIHDIGSTSADVISVMDGLGK
;
A
#
# COMPACT_ATOMS: atom_id res chain seq x y z
N ARG A 1 -24.12 4.67 -1.19
CA ARG A 1 -23.59 5.72 -2.11
C ARG A 1 -23.90 7.06 -1.45
N TYR A 2 -22.87 7.89 -1.25
CA TYR A 2 -23.12 9.27 -0.84
C TYR A 2 -23.74 10.04 -2.01
N GLU A 3 -24.71 10.91 -1.71
CA GLU A 3 -25.15 11.90 -2.70
C GLU A 3 -24.06 12.97 -2.87
N LEU A 4 -23.96 13.57 -4.07
CA LEU A 4 -22.93 14.56 -4.40
C LEU A 4 -22.81 15.69 -3.34
N PRO A 5 -23.91 16.28 -2.82
CA PRO A 5 -23.79 17.30 -1.78
C PRO A 5 -23.12 16.82 -0.49
N GLN A 6 -23.43 15.59 -0.06
CA GLN A 6 -22.80 14.99 1.15
C GLN A 6 -21.30 14.76 0.96
N LEU A 7 -20.86 14.45 -0.27
CA LEU A 7 -19.46 14.32 -0.59
C LEU A 7 -18.75 15.67 -0.58
N GLU A 8 -19.36 16.69 -1.15
CA GLU A 8 -18.85 18.07 -1.16
C GLU A 8 -18.67 18.59 0.26
N ASP A 9 -19.66 18.43 1.15
CA ASP A 9 -19.58 18.83 2.56
C ASP A 9 -18.44 18.13 3.30
N LYS A 10 -18.25 16.82 3.07
CA LYS A 10 -17.17 16.05 3.67
C LYS A 10 -15.79 16.51 3.18
N LEU A 11 -15.66 16.75 1.87
CA LEU A 11 -14.42 17.28 1.30
C LEU A 11 -14.11 18.67 1.84
N GLN A 12 -15.10 19.54 1.92
CA GLN A 12 -14.92 20.88 2.48
C GLN A 12 -14.53 20.84 3.96
N SER A 13 -15.16 19.97 4.73
CA SER A 13 -14.80 19.73 6.14
C SER A 13 -13.39 19.21 6.29
N PHE A 14 -12.98 18.25 5.43
CA PHE A 14 -11.61 17.72 5.42
C PHE A 14 -10.59 18.83 5.13
N ILE A 15 -10.82 19.63 4.09
CA ILE A 15 -9.92 20.75 3.70
C ILE A 15 -9.82 21.77 4.84
N THR A 16 -10.95 22.11 5.48
CA THR A 16 -10.98 23.08 6.57
C THR A 16 -10.21 22.59 7.80
N ASN A 17 -10.32 21.30 8.12
CA ASN A 17 -9.66 20.71 9.27
C ASN A 17 -8.17 20.38 9.00
N ASN A 18 -7.74 20.35 7.74
CA ASN A 18 -6.38 20.02 7.33
C ASN A 18 -5.82 21.06 6.34
N PRO A 19 -5.67 22.33 6.75
CA PRO A 19 -5.37 23.42 5.83
C PRO A 19 -3.98 23.35 5.17
N THR A 20 -3.06 22.60 5.76
CA THR A 20 -1.70 22.38 5.25
C THR A 20 -1.55 21.11 4.44
N SER A 21 -2.51 20.19 4.53
CA SER A 21 -2.47 18.91 3.83
C SER A 21 -2.86 19.07 2.37
N ARG A 22 -2.14 18.36 1.49
CA ARG A 22 -2.41 18.36 0.04
C ARG A 22 -2.44 16.91 -0.46
N LEU A 23 -3.45 16.58 -1.26
CA LEU A 23 -3.50 15.34 -2.01
C LEU A 23 -3.34 15.66 -3.50
N LEU A 24 -2.28 15.16 -4.10
CA LEU A 24 -2.01 15.26 -5.53
C LEU A 24 -2.32 13.91 -6.19
N ILE A 25 -3.29 13.88 -7.08
CA ILE A 25 -3.64 12.68 -7.84
C ILE A 25 -3.20 12.86 -9.29
N LYS A 26 -2.43 11.90 -9.79
CA LYS A 26 -2.00 11.86 -11.19
C LYS A 26 -2.23 10.48 -11.77
N GLU A 27 -3.04 10.40 -12.79
CA GLU A 27 -3.28 9.19 -13.57
C GLU A 27 -2.24 9.07 -14.69
N PHE A 28 -1.74 7.84 -14.87
CA PHE A 28 -0.95 7.40 -16.01
C PHE A 28 -1.56 6.11 -16.57
N PRO A 29 -1.74 5.99 -17.87
CA PRO A 29 -2.20 4.73 -18.45
C PRO A 29 -1.20 3.58 -18.15
N PRO A 30 -1.68 2.33 -18.01
CA PRO A 30 -0.80 1.18 -17.75
C PRO A 30 0.34 1.09 -18.77
N SER A 31 1.52 0.74 -18.32
CA SER A 31 2.73 0.56 -19.13
C SER A 31 3.19 1.81 -19.92
N THR A 32 2.78 3.00 -19.51
CA THR A 32 3.19 4.25 -20.17
C THR A 32 4.24 5.04 -19.42
N ILE A 33 4.41 4.79 -18.11
CA ILE A 33 5.37 5.51 -17.28
C ILE A 33 6.45 4.56 -16.76
N THR A 34 7.70 5.02 -16.84
CA THR A 34 8.86 4.37 -16.22
C THR A 34 9.14 4.98 -14.84
N PRO A 35 9.88 4.27 -13.94
CA PRO A 35 10.33 4.86 -12.67
C PRO A 35 11.13 6.15 -12.85
N SER A 36 11.94 6.24 -13.89
CA SER A 36 12.71 7.47 -14.21
C SER A 36 11.79 8.65 -14.55
N GLN A 37 10.73 8.41 -15.33
CA GLN A 37 9.75 9.45 -15.65
C GLN A 37 8.92 9.85 -14.42
N LEU A 38 8.60 8.91 -13.54
CA LEU A 38 7.98 9.19 -12.25
C LEU A 38 8.90 10.10 -11.41
N GLY A 39 10.20 9.79 -11.35
CA GLY A 39 11.19 10.64 -10.67
C GLY A 39 11.24 12.05 -11.24
N ALA A 40 11.22 12.20 -12.55
CA ALA A 40 11.18 13.53 -13.21
C ALA A 40 9.89 14.31 -12.86
N PHE A 41 8.75 13.61 -12.77
CA PHE A 41 7.48 14.20 -12.37
C PHE A 41 7.52 14.67 -10.90
N ILE A 42 8.05 13.84 -9.98
CA ILE A 42 8.23 14.19 -8.56
C ILE A 42 9.13 15.41 -8.43
N LYS A 43 10.26 15.42 -9.12
CA LYS A 43 11.17 16.58 -9.13
C LYS A 43 10.48 17.87 -9.55
N LYS A 44 9.62 17.81 -10.58
CA LYS A 44 8.84 18.98 -11.02
C LYS A 44 7.86 19.46 -9.95
N ILE A 45 7.22 18.56 -9.20
CA ILE A 45 6.34 18.91 -8.08
C ILE A 45 7.12 19.66 -7.01
N GLN A 46 8.28 19.14 -6.60
CA GLN A 46 9.14 19.78 -5.59
C GLN A 46 9.69 21.13 -6.06
N GLN A 47 10.04 21.27 -7.33
CA GLN A 47 10.47 22.56 -7.89
C GLN A 47 9.38 23.64 -7.85
N ASN A 48 8.11 23.22 -7.78
CA ASN A 48 6.97 24.12 -7.59
C ASN A 48 6.67 24.39 -6.09
N GLY A 49 7.59 24.04 -5.19
CA GLY A 49 7.47 24.32 -3.76
C GLY A 49 6.55 23.36 -3.00
N VAL A 50 6.28 22.16 -3.55
CA VAL A 50 5.49 21.15 -2.87
C VAL A 50 6.44 20.10 -2.27
N GLU A 51 6.44 19.99 -0.96
CA GLU A 51 7.08 18.89 -0.25
C GLU A 51 6.17 17.68 -0.22
N LEU A 52 6.76 16.49 -0.32
CA LEU A 52 6.02 15.22 -0.33
C LEU A 52 6.35 14.44 0.94
N ASP A 53 5.33 14.09 1.71
CA ASP A 53 5.46 13.25 2.89
C ASP A 53 5.34 11.76 2.56
N ALA A 54 4.57 11.41 1.51
CA ALA A 54 4.41 10.05 1.02
C ALA A 54 4.08 10.01 -0.48
N ILE A 55 4.46 8.92 -1.13
CA ILE A 55 4.09 8.59 -2.50
C ILE A 55 3.29 7.28 -2.46
N VAL A 56 2.05 7.32 -2.93
CA VAL A 56 1.22 6.12 -3.12
C VAL A 56 1.18 5.79 -4.60
N LEU A 57 1.68 4.62 -4.96
CA LEU A 57 1.77 4.13 -6.32
C LEU A 57 0.86 2.92 -6.53
N ASP A 58 -0.23 3.09 -7.25
CA ASP A 58 -1.20 2.03 -7.54
C ASP A 58 -1.06 1.57 -9.00
N TYR A 59 -0.30 0.49 -9.27
CA TYR A 59 0.73 -0.19 -8.48
C TYR A 59 1.96 -0.48 -9.36
N VAL A 60 3.09 -0.82 -8.76
CA VAL A 60 4.39 -0.88 -9.45
C VAL A 60 4.42 -1.86 -10.63
N ASN A 61 3.67 -2.96 -10.60
CA ASN A 61 3.63 -3.95 -11.69
C ASN A 61 3.06 -3.38 -13.00
N LEU A 62 2.31 -2.27 -12.95
CA LEU A 62 1.77 -1.58 -14.13
C LEU A 62 2.78 -0.61 -14.77
N MET A 63 3.93 -0.42 -14.15
CA MET A 63 4.94 0.47 -14.71
C MET A 63 5.62 -0.16 -15.93
N HIS A 64 6.00 0.69 -16.87
CA HIS A 64 6.84 0.27 -17.99
C HIS A 64 8.28 0.08 -17.52
N SER A 65 8.85 -1.10 -17.75
CA SER A 65 10.28 -1.34 -17.59
C SER A 65 10.86 -1.78 -18.94
N PRO A 66 11.71 -0.95 -19.57
CA PRO A 66 12.36 -1.32 -20.83
C PRO A 66 13.45 -2.38 -20.63
N MET A 67 13.86 -2.63 -19.39
CA MET A 67 14.86 -3.62 -19.01
C MET A 67 14.20 -4.86 -18.42
N GLY A 68 14.81 -6.01 -18.59
CA GLY A 68 14.32 -7.30 -18.12
C GLY A 68 13.74 -8.17 -19.26
N ASN A 69 14.10 -9.46 -19.23
CA ASN A 69 13.76 -10.42 -20.27
C ASN A 69 12.37 -11.06 -20.07
N ASN A 70 11.85 -10.99 -18.84
CA ASN A 70 10.55 -11.55 -18.44
C ASN A 70 9.82 -10.62 -17.45
N SER A 71 8.58 -10.94 -17.12
CA SER A 71 7.74 -10.14 -16.21
C SER A 71 8.36 -9.99 -14.83
N TYR A 72 8.92 -11.06 -14.27
CA TYR A 72 9.58 -11.05 -12.97
C TYR A 72 10.76 -10.06 -12.92
N GLU A 73 11.67 -10.13 -13.90
CA GLU A 73 12.82 -9.23 -13.97
C GLU A 73 12.38 -7.77 -14.12
N ARG A 74 11.36 -7.51 -14.94
CA ARG A 74 10.81 -6.16 -15.14
C ARG A 74 10.25 -5.58 -13.84
N VAL A 75 9.45 -6.35 -13.10
CA VAL A 75 8.90 -5.93 -11.81
C VAL A 75 10.01 -5.71 -10.79
N LYS A 76 11.00 -6.60 -10.72
CA LYS A 76 12.16 -6.45 -9.84
C LYS A 76 12.91 -5.15 -10.11
N ILE A 77 13.27 -4.89 -11.37
CA ILE A 77 14.00 -3.68 -11.77
C ILE A 77 13.17 -2.43 -11.48
N ALA A 78 11.88 -2.43 -11.82
CA ALA A 78 10.99 -1.31 -11.52
C ALA A 78 10.93 -1.03 -10.02
N THR A 79 10.83 -2.08 -9.19
CA THR A 79 10.80 -1.96 -7.73
C THR A 79 12.10 -1.37 -7.18
N GLU A 80 13.27 -1.84 -7.66
CA GLU A 80 14.58 -1.32 -7.25
C GLU A 80 14.72 0.18 -7.61
N GLN A 81 14.26 0.56 -8.80
CA GLN A 81 14.27 1.95 -9.25
C GLN A 81 13.29 2.84 -8.45
N VAL A 82 12.08 2.35 -8.17
CA VAL A 82 11.10 3.04 -7.33
C VAL A 82 11.63 3.20 -5.90
N ARG A 83 12.27 2.16 -5.35
CA ARG A 83 12.95 2.27 -4.05
C ARG A 83 14.05 3.33 -4.05
N ALA A 84 14.83 3.45 -5.13
CA ALA A 84 15.82 4.51 -5.24
C ALA A 84 15.20 5.91 -5.17
N LEU A 85 13.96 6.09 -5.69
CA LEU A 85 13.23 7.35 -5.57
C LEU A 85 12.90 7.69 -4.11
N SER A 86 12.56 6.69 -3.27
CA SER A 86 12.27 6.95 -1.85
C SER A 86 13.49 7.54 -1.11
N TYR A 87 14.68 7.07 -1.41
CA TYR A 87 15.92 7.64 -0.89
C TYR A 87 16.23 9.01 -1.48
N GLN A 88 16.07 9.15 -2.80
CA GLN A 88 16.38 10.41 -3.50
C GLN A 88 15.51 11.56 -2.99
N TYR A 89 14.25 11.29 -2.69
CA TYR A 89 13.27 12.32 -2.29
C TYR A 89 12.99 12.30 -0.78
N ASN A 90 13.67 11.44 -0.01
CA ASN A 90 13.48 11.26 1.43
C ASN A 90 12.01 11.10 1.81
N CYS A 91 11.30 10.24 1.11
CA CYS A 91 9.87 10.10 1.18
C CYS A 91 9.49 8.61 1.02
N PRO A 92 8.66 8.03 1.89
CA PRO A 92 8.23 6.66 1.76
C PRO A 92 7.41 6.45 0.50
N VAL A 93 7.58 5.28 -0.12
CA VAL A 93 6.76 4.84 -1.25
C VAL A 93 5.93 3.64 -0.82
N ILE A 94 4.61 3.78 -0.93
CA ILE A 94 3.63 2.74 -0.63
C ILE A 94 3.10 2.23 -1.96
N THR A 95 3.11 0.93 -2.16
CA THR A 95 2.55 0.30 -3.36
C THR A 95 1.83 -0.99 -3.02
N ALA A 96 1.03 -1.49 -3.94
CA ALA A 96 0.33 -2.74 -3.81
C ALA A 96 0.84 -3.76 -4.84
N THR A 97 0.51 -5.02 -4.63
CA THR A 97 0.61 -6.10 -5.61
C THR A 97 -0.45 -7.15 -5.33
N GLN A 98 -0.76 -7.97 -6.30
CA GLN A 98 -1.72 -9.05 -6.15
C GLN A 98 -1.02 -10.35 -5.72
N LEU A 99 -1.70 -11.14 -4.91
CA LEU A 99 -1.29 -12.52 -4.65
C LEU A 99 -1.52 -13.37 -5.90
N ASN A 100 -0.72 -14.41 -6.07
CA ASN A 100 -0.99 -15.41 -7.09
C ASN A 100 -2.19 -16.30 -6.68
N ARG A 101 -2.72 -17.08 -7.62
CA ARG A 101 -3.89 -17.94 -7.36
C ARG A 101 -3.68 -18.94 -6.21
N SER A 102 -2.47 -19.44 -6.02
CA SER A 102 -2.15 -20.35 -4.90
C SER A 102 -2.16 -19.65 -3.53
N GLY A 103 -2.15 -18.33 -3.50
CA GLY A 103 -2.28 -17.54 -2.28
C GLY A 103 -3.72 -17.34 -1.81
N TYR A 104 -4.69 -17.47 -2.73
CA TYR A 104 -6.11 -17.30 -2.38
C TYR A 104 -6.67 -18.46 -1.52
N ASP A 105 -6.09 -19.66 -1.68
CA ASP A 105 -6.57 -20.87 -0.98
C ASP A 105 -5.82 -21.11 0.34
N LYS A 106 -4.85 -20.27 0.69
CA LYS A 106 -4.12 -20.39 1.96
C LYS A 106 -4.82 -19.63 3.07
N GLU A 107 -4.95 -20.26 4.22
CA GLU A 107 -5.49 -19.61 5.43
C GLU A 107 -4.70 -18.39 5.85
N ASP A 108 -3.35 -18.43 5.66
CA ASP A 108 -2.44 -17.32 5.91
C ASP A 108 -1.50 -17.13 4.70
N PRO A 109 -1.62 -16.01 3.96
CA PRO A 109 -0.71 -15.69 2.88
C PRO A 109 0.74 -15.54 3.38
N SER A 110 1.68 -16.12 2.67
CA SER A 110 3.11 -16.07 2.94
C SER A 110 3.89 -15.51 1.74
N LEU A 111 5.17 -15.17 1.90
CA LEU A 111 5.97 -14.53 0.84
C LEU A 111 6.02 -15.34 -0.45
N ASP A 112 5.93 -16.68 -0.39
CA ASP A 112 5.87 -17.55 -1.55
C ASP A 112 4.58 -17.40 -2.37
N THR A 113 3.52 -16.83 -1.77
CA THR A 113 2.24 -16.56 -2.45
C THR A 113 2.23 -15.28 -3.29
N ILE A 114 3.29 -14.48 -3.21
CA ILE A 114 3.43 -13.24 -4.00
C ILE A 114 3.77 -13.53 -5.48
N GLY A 115 4.16 -14.77 -5.81
CA GLY A 115 4.35 -15.24 -7.18
C GLY A 115 5.36 -14.42 -7.99
N GLU A 116 4.93 -13.92 -9.16
CA GLU A 116 5.78 -13.10 -10.05
C GLU A 116 6.30 -11.83 -9.38
N SER A 117 5.72 -11.42 -8.27
CA SER A 117 6.11 -10.25 -7.50
C SER A 117 7.15 -10.54 -6.40
N MET A 118 7.78 -11.72 -6.37
CA MET A 118 8.88 -12.02 -5.44
C MET A 118 10.01 -10.97 -5.55
N GLY A 119 10.26 -10.45 -6.76
CA GLY A 119 11.19 -9.33 -6.96
C GLY A 119 10.81 -8.07 -6.20
N LEU A 120 9.51 -7.79 -6.08
CA LEU A 120 8.97 -6.71 -5.26
C LEU A 120 9.21 -7.00 -3.77
N ALA A 121 8.93 -8.24 -3.32
CA ALA A 121 9.14 -8.64 -1.95
C ALA A 121 10.60 -8.49 -1.49
N MET A 122 11.56 -8.74 -2.37
CA MET A 122 12.97 -8.54 -2.06
C MET A 122 13.32 -7.07 -1.84
N GLY A 123 12.74 -6.16 -2.61
CA GLY A 123 12.99 -4.72 -2.55
C GLY A 123 12.28 -4.00 -1.41
N ALA A 124 11.14 -4.47 -0.95
CA ALA A 124 10.34 -3.80 0.08
C ALA A 124 10.98 -3.90 1.49
N ASP A 125 10.78 -2.87 2.29
CA ASP A 125 11.23 -2.84 3.69
C ASP A 125 10.18 -3.42 4.63
N ALA A 126 8.89 -3.24 4.31
CA ALA A 126 7.76 -3.88 4.98
C ALA A 126 6.76 -4.40 3.94
N ILE A 127 6.09 -5.51 4.24
CA ILE A 127 5.05 -6.12 3.42
C ILE A 127 3.93 -6.57 4.33
N PHE A 128 2.73 -6.10 4.02
CA PHE A 128 1.50 -6.51 4.68
C PHE A 128 0.63 -7.28 3.68
N SER A 129 0.09 -8.41 4.10
CA SER A 129 -0.99 -9.07 3.37
C SER A 129 -2.33 -8.49 3.81
N VAL A 130 -3.24 -8.31 2.85
CA VAL A 130 -4.63 -7.96 3.12
C VAL A 130 -5.48 -9.05 2.49
N PHE A 131 -6.24 -9.77 3.30
CA PHE A 131 -6.98 -10.93 2.84
C PHE A 131 -8.27 -11.13 3.64
N GLN A 132 -9.13 -12.00 3.16
CA GLN A 132 -10.33 -12.48 3.84
C GLN A 132 -10.40 -13.99 3.74
N LYS A 133 -10.79 -14.65 4.81
CA LYS A 133 -11.22 -16.03 4.78
C LYS A 133 -12.69 -16.10 4.34
N GLU A 134 -13.16 -17.27 3.95
CA GLU A 134 -14.56 -17.43 3.53
C GLU A 134 -15.54 -17.04 4.65
N GLU A 135 -15.24 -17.44 5.88
CA GLU A 135 -16.00 -17.10 7.08
C GLU A 135 -16.02 -15.59 7.42
N ASP A 136 -14.99 -14.85 7.04
CA ASP A 136 -14.86 -13.41 7.33
C ASP A 136 -15.82 -12.57 6.49
N ARG A 137 -16.24 -13.06 5.31
CA ARG A 137 -17.07 -12.30 4.37
C ARG A 137 -18.45 -11.98 4.92
N ASP A 138 -19.06 -12.95 5.59
CA ASP A 138 -20.39 -12.79 6.19
C ASP A 138 -20.36 -11.92 7.45
N LEU A 139 -19.17 -11.73 8.02
CA LEU A 139 -18.93 -10.94 9.23
C LEU A 139 -18.36 -9.54 8.94
N ASP A 140 -18.20 -9.17 7.66
CA ASP A 140 -17.56 -7.91 7.25
C ASP A 140 -16.17 -7.70 7.89
N ILE A 141 -15.39 -8.80 8.02
CA ILE A 141 -14.02 -8.79 8.56
C ILE A 141 -13.02 -8.80 7.41
N ILE A 142 -11.94 -8.03 7.56
CA ILE A 142 -10.74 -8.10 6.72
C ILE A 142 -9.52 -8.33 7.62
N ARG A 143 -8.59 -9.14 7.17
CA ARG A 143 -7.37 -9.48 7.91
C ARG A 143 -6.17 -8.80 7.32
N MET A 144 -5.27 -8.30 8.16
CA MET A 144 -3.97 -7.77 7.76
C MET A 144 -2.88 -8.53 8.50
N GLY A 145 -2.00 -9.19 7.72
CA GLY A 145 -0.87 -9.95 8.24
C GLY A 145 0.47 -9.27 7.94
N VAL A 146 1.44 -9.37 8.84
CA VAL A 146 2.81 -8.88 8.64
C VAL A 146 3.63 -9.98 7.98
N MET A 147 3.91 -9.86 6.68
CA MET A 147 4.69 -10.83 5.92
C MET A 147 6.20 -10.53 5.96
N LYS A 148 6.58 -9.26 6.05
CA LYS A 148 7.96 -8.79 6.15
C LYS A 148 8.00 -7.48 6.89
N ASN A 149 8.97 -7.34 7.79
CA ASN A 149 9.27 -6.10 8.46
C ASN A 149 10.76 -6.03 8.79
N ARG A 150 11.49 -5.08 8.21
CA ARG A 150 12.92 -4.87 8.52
C ARG A 150 13.15 -4.14 9.83
N PHE A 151 12.13 -3.49 10.36
CA PHE A 151 12.24 -2.60 11.51
C PHE A 151 11.70 -3.21 12.81
N GLY A 152 11.12 -4.41 12.74
CA GLY A 152 10.53 -5.08 13.89
C GLY A 152 10.09 -6.51 13.60
N PRO A 153 9.19 -7.07 14.41
CA PRO A 153 8.65 -8.40 14.20
C PRO A 153 8.00 -8.56 12.82
N ASN A 154 8.15 -9.72 12.23
CA ASN A 154 7.60 -10.07 10.92
C ASN A 154 6.58 -11.20 11.01
N HIS A 155 5.75 -11.17 12.02
CA HIS A 155 4.65 -12.11 12.26
C HIS A 155 3.48 -11.40 12.91
N GLY A 156 2.33 -12.04 12.86
CA GLY A 156 1.08 -11.55 13.43
C GLY A 156 0.07 -11.17 12.35
N THR A 157 -1.18 -11.40 12.69
CA THR A 157 -2.33 -11.05 11.85
C THR A 157 -3.36 -10.36 12.73
N SER A 158 -3.87 -9.24 12.28
CA SER A 158 -4.92 -8.47 12.94
C SER A 158 -6.19 -8.47 12.12
N GLU A 159 -7.33 -8.40 12.80
CA GLU A 159 -8.65 -8.34 12.21
C GLU A 159 -9.18 -6.91 12.28
N PHE A 160 -9.85 -6.50 11.23
CA PHE A 160 -10.47 -5.18 11.09
C PHE A 160 -11.89 -5.35 10.55
N SER A 161 -12.78 -4.44 10.90
CA SER A 161 -14.09 -4.34 10.26
C SER A 161 -13.98 -3.60 8.93
N ILE A 162 -14.67 -4.10 7.89
CA ILE A 162 -14.76 -3.44 6.60
C ILE A 162 -16.21 -3.08 6.29
N HIS A 163 -16.44 -1.80 5.98
CA HIS A 163 -17.72 -1.33 5.49
C HIS A 163 -17.65 -1.17 3.97
N TYR A 164 -18.11 -2.16 3.24
CA TYR A 164 -18.03 -2.22 1.78
C TYR A 164 -18.65 -1.04 1.04
N PRO A 165 -19.82 -0.49 1.44
CA PRO A 165 -20.41 0.64 0.73
C PRO A 165 -19.53 1.89 0.68
N THR A 166 -18.67 2.08 1.68
CA THR A 166 -17.74 3.22 1.76
C THR A 166 -16.28 2.82 1.63
N LEU A 167 -15.98 1.51 1.54
CA LEU A 167 -14.63 0.95 1.56
C LEU A 167 -13.81 1.44 2.77
N THR A 168 -14.49 1.58 3.92
CA THR A 168 -13.85 2.04 5.15
C THR A 168 -13.41 0.83 5.96
N ILE A 169 -12.15 0.82 6.36
CA ILE A 169 -11.60 -0.16 7.30
C ILE A 169 -11.46 0.54 8.65
N SER A 170 -11.91 -0.09 9.71
CA SER A 170 -11.83 0.42 11.08
C SER A 170 -11.42 -0.69 12.04
N ASP A 171 -10.89 -0.31 13.19
CA ASP A 171 -10.70 -1.25 14.28
C ASP A 171 -12.07 -1.85 14.62
N GLY A 172 -12.20 -3.16 14.46
CA GLY A 172 -13.40 -3.86 14.85
C GLY A 172 -13.57 -3.86 16.37
N ASP A 173 -14.76 -4.08 16.85
CA ASP A 173 -14.96 -4.52 18.23
C ASP A 173 -14.28 -5.90 18.33
N ILE A 174 -13.05 -5.89 18.83
CA ILE A 174 -12.23 -7.10 18.96
C ILE A 174 -12.92 -7.97 19.99
N HIS A 175 -13.72 -8.92 19.53
CA HIS A 175 -14.05 -10.07 20.34
C HIS A 175 -12.73 -10.83 20.56
N ASP A 176 -12.23 -10.70 21.78
CA ASP A 176 -11.04 -11.22 22.41
C ASP A 176 -10.60 -12.57 21.80
N ILE A 177 -9.73 -12.56 20.81
CA ILE A 177 -9.01 -13.73 20.32
C ILE A 177 -7.51 -13.39 20.42
N GLY A 178 -6.96 -13.74 21.53
CA GLY A 178 -5.60 -13.87 22.06
C GLY A 178 -4.39 -13.63 21.16
N SER A 179 -4.31 -12.51 20.41
CA SER A 179 -3.04 -11.98 19.93
C SER A 179 -3.21 -10.50 19.55
N THR A 180 -2.46 -9.69 20.21
CA THR A 180 -2.56 -8.26 20.39
C THR A 180 -2.44 -7.42 19.10
N SER A 181 -3.51 -6.69 18.77
CA SER A 181 -3.52 -5.54 17.84
C SER A 181 -2.43 -4.48 18.18
N ALA A 182 -1.89 -4.50 19.39
CA ALA A 182 -0.77 -3.66 19.82
C ALA A 182 0.49 -3.83 18.96
N ASP A 183 0.73 -5.01 18.37
CA ASP A 183 1.94 -5.27 17.61
C ASP A 183 1.94 -4.61 16.22
N VAL A 184 0.78 -4.47 15.57
CA VAL A 184 0.68 -3.83 14.26
C VAL A 184 0.74 -2.30 14.38
N ILE A 185 0.12 -1.74 15.42
CA ILE A 185 0.17 -0.29 15.69
C ILE A 185 1.59 0.14 16.04
N SER A 186 2.33 -0.66 16.85
CA SER A 186 3.73 -0.35 17.19
C SER A 186 4.67 -0.37 15.98
N VAL A 187 4.34 -1.15 14.95
CA VAL A 187 5.11 -1.20 13.69
C VAL A 187 4.89 0.09 12.88
N MET A 188 3.67 0.63 12.87
CA MET A 188 3.37 1.88 12.17
C MET A 188 3.99 3.10 12.88
N ASP A 189 4.00 3.12 14.21
CA ASP A 189 4.65 4.17 15.01
C ASP A 189 6.18 4.16 14.89
N GLY A 190 6.79 2.99 14.57
CA GLY A 190 8.24 2.85 14.35
C GLY A 190 8.72 3.40 13.00
N LEU A 191 7.83 3.56 12.01
CA LEU A 191 8.15 4.06 10.68
C LEU A 191 8.21 5.60 10.60
N GLY A 192 7.84 6.30 11.68
CA GLY A 192 7.78 7.76 11.77
C GLY A 192 8.96 8.44 12.48
N LYS A 193 10.08 7.73 12.69
CA LYS A 193 11.31 8.31 13.32
C LYS A 193 12.49 8.23 12.39
#